data_a62a057986f9f66c1e2bf707c0b9accd
#
_entry.id   a62a057986f9f66c1e2bf707c0b9accd
#
_cell.length_a   1.000
_cell.length_b   1.000
_cell.length_c   1.000
_cell.angle_alpha   90.00
_cell.angle_beta   90.00
_cell.angle_gamma   90.00
#
_symmetry.space_group_name_H-M   'P 1'
#
loop_
_entity.id
_entity.type
_entity.pdbx_description
1 polymer ?
#
loop_
_entity_poly.entity_id
_entity_poly.type
_entity_poly.pdbx_seq_one_letter_code
_entity_poly.pdbx_strand_id
1 'polypeptide(L)'
;MTSSSASKKQRDAELTLHSMITIDQLNALRSRVEDLKGYLAIDAKRIEIAEEEKRTQDPEFWNNSKEAELVMKKLRTLKSWTQSFDACLSSLEDAQVLFEFMKAGEADEAEAQEAYDVAAEAVEELEFKNMLSAEEDNLNAIMQITSGAGGTESCDWASMLMRMYKMYGDNANFKVKELDLQEGDVAGIKQVTLEFEGEFAFGMLKGENGVHRLVRISPFDSQARRHTSFVSVYVYPLVDDSIEIEVNPSDITWET
;
A
#
# COMPACT_ATOMS: atom_id res chain seq x y z
N MET A 1 30.22 8.44 -38.34
CA MET A 1 29.23 7.63 -37.60
C MET A 1 29.85 6.99 -36.33
N THR A 2 30.60 7.72 -35.50
CA THR A 2 31.36 7.16 -34.34
C THR A 2 31.15 7.89 -33.03
N SER A 3 30.31 8.94 -32.97
CA SER A 3 30.14 9.74 -31.73
C SER A 3 28.95 9.30 -30.84
N SER A 4 28.00 8.52 -31.37
CA SER A 4 26.81 8.09 -30.66
C SER A 4 27.04 6.89 -29.73
N SER A 5 28.02 6.01 -30.04
CA SER A 5 28.32 4.83 -29.22
C SER A 5 29.14 5.15 -27.96
N ALA A 6 29.98 6.19 -28.01
CA ALA A 6 30.77 6.66 -26.90
C ALA A 6 29.91 7.33 -25.80
N SER A 7 28.90 8.11 -26.24
CA SER A 7 27.95 8.77 -25.31
C SER A 7 27.00 7.78 -24.61
N LYS A 8 26.67 6.66 -25.25
CA LYS A 8 25.85 5.59 -24.65
C LYS A 8 26.68 4.80 -23.63
N LYS A 9 27.92 4.41 -23.98
CA LYS A 9 28.85 3.75 -23.06
C LYS A 9 29.22 4.63 -21.85
N GLN A 10 29.32 5.95 -22.03
CA GLN A 10 29.58 6.86 -20.93
C GLN A 10 28.36 7.04 -20.02
N ARG A 11 27.14 7.10 -20.56
CA ARG A 11 25.89 7.09 -19.78
C ARG A 11 25.64 5.75 -19.07
N ASP A 12 25.92 4.63 -19.74
CA ASP A 12 25.81 3.30 -19.13
C ASP A 12 26.89 3.12 -18.03
N ALA A 13 28.09 3.70 -18.19
CA ALA A 13 29.12 3.73 -17.15
C ALA A 13 28.81 4.72 -16.00
N GLU A 14 28.15 5.84 -16.27
CA GLU A 14 27.63 6.75 -15.22
C GLU A 14 26.44 6.18 -14.49
N LEU A 15 25.60 5.35 -15.15
CA LEU A 15 24.53 4.58 -14.49
C LEU A 15 25.07 3.40 -13.66
N THR A 16 26.22 2.83 -14.03
CA THR A 16 26.90 1.80 -13.21
C THR A 16 27.79 2.39 -12.11
N LEU A 17 28.07 3.69 -12.12
CA LEU A 17 28.71 4.40 -11.01
C LEU A 17 27.71 4.81 -9.90
N HIS A 18 26.43 4.42 -10.03
CA HIS A 18 25.44 4.57 -8.96
C HIS A 18 25.55 3.39 -8.01
N SER A 19 26.41 3.67 -7.05
CA SER A 19 26.44 3.19 -5.69
C SER A 19 26.79 1.72 -5.46
N MET A 20 28.06 1.42 -5.40
CA MET A 20 28.53 0.38 -4.50
C MET A 20 27.95 0.64 -3.11
N ILE A 21 27.29 -0.34 -2.54
CA ILE A 21 26.84 -0.29 -1.14
C ILE A 21 27.99 0.11 -0.22
N THR A 22 27.76 1.05 0.68
CA THR A 22 28.74 1.54 1.65
C THR A 22 28.34 1.13 3.06
N ILE A 23 29.36 1.02 3.93
CA ILE A 23 29.10 0.74 5.35
C ILE A 23 28.24 1.82 6.02
N ASP A 24 28.36 3.08 5.55
CA ASP A 24 27.56 4.18 6.07
C ASP A 24 26.08 4.05 5.71
N GLN A 25 25.76 3.56 4.51
CA GLN A 25 24.39 3.26 4.09
C GLN A 25 23.78 2.14 4.94
N LEU A 26 24.52 1.06 5.18
CA LEU A 26 24.06 -0.03 6.07
C LEU A 26 23.86 0.44 7.51
N ASN A 27 24.75 1.25 8.03
CA ASN A 27 24.62 1.82 9.38
C ASN A 27 23.42 2.76 9.48
N ALA A 28 23.18 3.59 8.45
CA ALA A 28 21.99 4.44 8.38
C ALA A 28 20.70 3.61 8.35
N LEU A 29 20.67 2.55 7.53
CA LEU A 29 19.51 1.66 7.46
C LEU A 29 19.26 0.94 8.79
N ARG A 30 20.33 0.48 9.46
CA ARG A 30 20.25 -0.12 10.80
C ARG A 30 19.66 0.84 11.83
N SER A 31 20.09 2.10 11.84
CA SER A 31 19.53 3.10 12.75
C SER A 31 18.04 3.30 12.53
N ARG A 32 17.59 3.33 11.27
CA ARG A 32 16.15 3.41 10.94
C ARG A 32 15.35 2.21 11.47
N VAL A 33 15.90 0.99 11.37
CA VAL A 33 15.25 -0.21 11.92
C VAL A 33 15.18 -0.17 13.45
N GLU A 34 16.23 0.32 14.12
CA GLU A 34 16.22 0.49 15.58
C GLU A 34 15.19 1.54 16.03
N ASP A 35 15.08 2.64 15.31
CA ASP A 35 14.06 3.66 15.56
C ASP A 35 12.65 3.10 15.36
N LEU A 36 12.42 2.35 14.29
CA LEU A 36 11.15 1.67 14.03
C LEU A 36 10.77 0.69 15.14
N LYS A 37 11.72 -0.04 15.71
CA LYS A 37 11.48 -0.92 16.85
C LYS A 37 10.85 -0.16 18.02
N GLY A 38 11.35 1.06 18.27
CA GLY A 38 10.85 1.95 19.30
C GLY A 38 9.46 2.51 18.97
N TYR A 39 9.28 3.07 17.78
CA TYR A 39 8.00 3.66 17.34
C TYR A 39 6.86 2.63 17.28
N LEU A 40 7.16 1.45 16.80
CA LEU A 40 6.19 0.35 16.73
C LEU A 40 5.97 -0.35 18.07
N ALA A 41 6.76 -0.03 19.11
CA ALA A 41 6.72 -0.68 20.42
C ALA A 41 6.75 -2.22 20.31
N ILE A 42 7.65 -2.78 19.50
CA ILE A 42 7.69 -4.21 19.14
C ILE A 42 7.80 -5.09 20.37
N ASP A 43 8.63 -4.71 21.35
CA ASP A 43 8.81 -5.51 22.56
C ASP A 43 7.52 -5.55 23.43
N ALA A 44 6.76 -4.45 23.50
CA ALA A 44 5.47 -4.43 24.17
C ALA A 44 4.44 -5.29 23.43
N LYS A 45 4.39 -5.23 22.11
CA LYS A 45 3.51 -6.07 21.29
C LYS A 45 3.81 -7.57 21.46
N ARG A 46 5.07 -7.95 21.56
CA ARG A 46 5.45 -9.37 21.83
C ARG A 46 4.97 -9.87 23.19
N ILE A 47 5.03 -9.02 24.22
CA ILE A 47 4.50 -9.34 25.55
C ILE A 47 2.98 -9.51 25.47
N GLU A 48 2.29 -8.59 24.84
CA GLU A 48 0.84 -8.62 24.66
C GLU A 48 0.39 -9.84 23.85
N ILE A 49 1.10 -10.21 22.79
CA ILE A 49 0.86 -11.45 22.03
C ILE A 49 0.93 -12.67 22.95
N ALA A 50 1.98 -12.77 23.76
CA ALA A 50 2.16 -13.91 24.67
C ALA A 50 1.07 -14.00 25.74
N GLU A 51 0.58 -12.86 26.24
CA GLU A 51 -0.51 -12.81 27.19
C GLU A 51 -1.85 -13.21 26.54
N GLU A 52 -2.16 -12.68 25.36
CA GLU A 52 -3.41 -13.02 24.65
C GLU A 52 -3.39 -14.47 24.16
N GLU A 53 -2.26 -14.99 23.69
CA GLU A 53 -2.14 -16.41 23.33
C GLU A 53 -2.40 -17.32 24.52
N LYS A 54 -1.94 -16.95 25.71
CA LYS A 54 -2.20 -17.72 26.91
C LYS A 54 -3.70 -17.72 27.26
N ARG A 55 -4.41 -16.60 27.04
CA ARG A 55 -5.87 -16.51 27.21
C ARG A 55 -6.62 -17.41 26.26
N THR A 56 -6.17 -17.52 24.98
CA THR A 56 -6.82 -18.37 23.97
C THR A 56 -6.69 -19.87 24.26
N GLN A 57 -5.76 -20.28 25.14
CA GLN A 57 -5.59 -21.67 25.55
C GLN A 57 -6.64 -22.12 26.58
N ASP A 58 -7.36 -21.17 27.22
CA ASP A 58 -8.42 -21.49 28.15
C ASP A 58 -9.66 -21.99 27.38
N PRO A 59 -10.20 -23.19 27.68
CA PRO A 59 -11.42 -23.70 27.05
C PRO A 59 -12.64 -22.77 27.25
N GLU A 60 -12.70 -22.03 28.37
CA GLU A 60 -13.81 -21.10 28.66
C GLU A 60 -13.78 -19.87 27.76
N PHE A 61 -12.62 -19.50 27.22
CA PHE A 61 -12.47 -18.37 26.31
C PHE A 61 -13.40 -18.46 25.09
N TRP A 62 -13.60 -19.65 24.58
CA TRP A 62 -14.40 -19.90 23.37
C TRP A 62 -15.92 -19.89 23.59
N ASN A 63 -16.37 -19.80 24.85
CA ASN A 63 -17.79 -19.73 25.19
C ASN A 63 -18.43 -18.40 24.75
N ASN A 64 -17.62 -17.32 24.65
CA ASN A 64 -18.07 -16.02 24.17
C ASN A 64 -17.48 -15.74 22.77
N SER A 65 -18.23 -16.11 21.72
CA SER A 65 -17.73 -16.02 20.36
C SER A 65 -17.41 -14.59 19.90
N LYS A 66 -18.13 -13.56 20.37
CA LYS A 66 -17.87 -12.16 20.03
C LYS A 66 -16.56 -11.66 20.64
N GLU A 67 -16.33 -11.95 21.91
CA GLU A 67 -15.08 -11.59 22.59
C GLU A 67 -13.89 -12.33 21.99
N ALA A 68 -14.06 -13.63 21.70
CA ALA A 68 -13.03 -14.45 21.05
C ALA A 68 -12.65 -13.89 19.66
N GLU A 69 -13.62 -13.45 18.87
CA GLU A 69 -13.39 -12.84 17.55
C GLU A 69 -12.58 -11.53 17.68
N LEU A 70 -12.94 -10.65 18.60
CA LEU A 70 -12.21 -9.39 18.85
C LEU A 70 -10.77 -9.65 19.27
N VAL A 71 -10.56 -10.58 20.22
CA VAL A 71 -9.21 -10.93 20.66
C VAL A 71 -8.39 -11.56 19.54
N MET A 72 -8.98 -12.44 18.72
CA MET A 72 -8.30 -13.04 17.58
C MET A 72 -7.96 -12.03 16.49
N LYS A 73 -8.85 -11.05 16.23
CA LYS A 73 -8.56 -9.92 15.31
C LYS A 73 -7.38 -9.10 15.84
N LYS A 74 -7.41 -8.71 17.13
CA LYS A 74 -6.30 -8.00 17.77
C LYS A 74 -4.99 -8.76 17.72
N LEU A 75 -5.01 -10.05 18.05
CA LEU A 75 -3.84 -10.91 18.02
C LEU A 75 -3.25 -11.01 16.60
N ARG A 76 -4.09 -11.10 15.57
CA ARG A 76 -3.65 -11.11 14.17
C ARG A 76 -2.92 -9.81 13.82
N THR A 77 -3.49 -8.67 14.19
CA THR A 77 -2.88 -7.35 13.93
C THR A 77 -1.54 -7.21 14.65
N LEU A 78 -1.44 -7.60 15.93
CA LEU A 78 -0.20 -7.54 16.69
C LEU A 78 0.88 -8.45 16.06
N LYS A 79 0.51 -9.67 15.65
CA LYS A 79 1.41 -10.60 14.97
C LYS A 79 1.86 -10.09 13.61
N SER A 80 0.98 -9.49 12.83
CA SER A 80 1.33 -8.88 11.54
C SER A 80 2.44 -7.85 11.70
N TRP A 81 2.31 -6.93 12.65
CA TRP A 81 3.34 -5.94 12.96
C TRP A 81 4.69 -6.55 13.36
N THR A 82 4.66 -7.51 14.28
CA THR A 82 5.91 -8.15 14.75
C THR A 82 6.56 -8.99 13.65
N GLN A 83 5.79 -9.69 12.82
CA GLN A 83 6.30 -10.47 11.69
C GLN A 83 6.89 -9.57 10.59
N SER A 84 6.22 -8.45 10.26
CA SER A 84 6.74 -7.49 9.30
C SER A 84 8.06 -6.88 9.78
N PHE A 85 8.15 -6.56 11.08
CA PHE A 85 9.40 -6.07 11.67
C PHE A 85 10.51 -7.15 11.64
N ASP A 86 10.19 -8.39 12.00
CA ASP A 86 11.16 -9.49 12.00
C ASP A 86 11.67 -9.80 10.58
N ALA A 87 10.80 -9.74 9.58
CA ALA A 87 11.20 -9.88 8.17
C ALA A 87 12.12 -8.74 7.72
N CYS A 88 11.81 -7.50 8.09
CA CYS A 88 12.63 -6.34 7.81
C CYS A 88 14.03 -6.45 8.48
N LEU A 89 14.08 -6.89 9.74
CA LEU A 89 15.33 -7.10 10.46
C LEU A 89 16.17 -8.21 9.81
N SER A 90 15.54 -9.33 9.41
CA SER A 90 16.21 -10.43 8.72
C SER A 90 16.83 -9.98 7.40
N SER A 91 16.09 -9.22 6.58
CA SER A 91 16.61 -8.68 5.31
C SER A 91 17.81 -7.75 5.52
N LEU A 92 17.81 -6.95 6.60
CA LEU A 92 18.96 -6.14 6.96
C LEU A 92 20.17 -6.97 7.39
N GLU A 93 19.96 -8.02 8.17
CA GLU A 93 21.02 -8.94 8.60
C GLU A 93 21.64 -9.67 7.41
N ASP A 94 20.81 -10.14 6.47
CA ASP A 94 21.25 -10.77 5.22
C ASP A 94 22.09 -9.80 4.37
N ALA A 95 21.67 -8.55 4.22
CA ALA A 95 22.43 -7.52 3.51
C ALA A 95 23.79 -7.25 4.19
N GLN A 96 23.84 -7.25 5.52
CA GLN A 96 25.10 -7.07 6.26
C GLN A 96 26.07 -8.25 6.07
N VAL A 97 25.56 -9.48 6.09
CA VAL A 97 26.35 -10.68 5.87
C VAL A 97 26.92 -10.72 4.45
N LEU A 98 26.10 -10.42 3.45
CA LEU A 98 26.55 -10.36 2.05
C LEU A 98 27.57 -9.25 1.82
N PHE A 99 27.43 -8.10 2.49
CA PHE A 99 28.40 -7.03 2.43
C PHE A 99 29.77 -7.44 3.03
N GLU A 100 29.78 -8.18 4.12
CA GLU A 100 31.04 -8.71 4.70
C GLU A 100 31.68 -9.76 3.76
N PHE A 101 30.91 -10.65 3.16
CA PHE A 101 31.41 -11.60 2.15
C PHE A 101 31.96 -10.91 0.91
N MET A 102 31.31 -9.85 0.44
CA MET A 102 31.81 -9.02 -0.66
C MET A 102 33.17 -8.40 -0.33
N LYS A 103 33.33 -7.86 0.91
CA LYS A 103 34.63 -7.33 1.37
C LYS A 103 35.71 -8.41 1.46
N ALA A 104 35.35 -9.64 1.79
CA ALA A 104 36.26 -10.79 1.81
C ALA A 104 36.58 -11.32 0.40
N GLY A 105 35.89 -10.86 -0.62
CA GLY A 105 36.01 -11.36 -2.00
C GLY A 105 35.30 -12.70 -2.22
N GLU A 106 34.33 -13.04 -1.37
CA GLU A 106 33.58 -14.31 -1.38
C GLU A 106 32.16 -14.14 -1.97
N ALA A 107 31.68 -12.92 -2.19
CA ALA A 107 30.41 -12.60 -2.83
C ALA A 107 30.55 -11.54 -3.89
N ASP A 108 29.61 -11.49 -4.86
CA ASP A 108 29.55 -10.49 -5.90
C ASP A 108 28.98 -9.17 -5.37
N GLU A 109 29.47 -8.06 -5.91
CA GLU A 109 28.99 -6.72 -5.63
C GLU A 109 27.51 -6.54 -5.93
N ALA A 110 27.04 -7.16 -7.02
CA ALA A 110 25.64 -7.12 -7.44
C ALA A 110 24.73 -7.82 -6.43
N GLU A 111 25.14 -8.95 -5.87
CA GLU A 111 24.38 -9.69 -4.84
C GLU A 111 24.25 -8.88 -3.54
N ALA A 112 25.34 -8.23 -3.12
CA ALA A 112 25.30 -7.37 -1.92
C ALA A 112 24.42 -6.14 -2.12
N GLN A 113 24.44 -5.54 -3.32
CA GLN A 113 23.58 -4.40 -3.66
C GLN A 113 22.10 -4.80 -3.71
N GLU A 114 21.77 -5.91 -4.34
CA GLU A 114 20.40 -6.44 -4.41
C GLU A 114 19.83 -6.70 -3.00
N ALA A 115 20.62 -7.32 -2.12
CA ALA A 115 20.20 -7.55 -0.74
C ALA A 115 19.97 -6.26 0.04
N TYR A 116 20.81 -5.24 -0.19
CA TYR A 116 20.61 -3.93 0.41
C TYR A 116 19.32 -3.25 -0.11
N ASP A 117 19.08 -3.32 -1.41
CA ASP A 117 17.89 -2.72 -2.02
C ASP A 117 16.61 -3.38 -1.48
N VAL A 118 16.61 -4.71 -1.32
CA VAL A 118 15.49 -5.45 -0.69
C VAL A 118 15.31 -5.01 0.77
N ALA A 119 16.39 -4.87 1.54
CA ALA A 119 16.30 -4.41 2.92
C ALA A 119 15.81 -2.96 3.02
N ALA A 120 16.28 -2.09 2.15
CA ALA A 120 15.86 -0.69 2.10
C ALA A 120 14.37 -0.56 1.75
N GLU A 121 13.88 -1.31 0.77
CA GLU A 121 12.47 -1.36 0.39
C GLU A 121 11.60 -1.86 1.55
N ALA A 122 12.02 -2.92 2.25
CA ALA A 122 11.30 -3.45 3.42
C ALA A 122 11.21 -2.42 4.57
N VAL A 123 12.28 -1.65 4.80
CA VAL A 123 12.27 -0.56 5.80
C VAL A 123 11.32 0.54 5.39
N GLU A 124 11.38 1.00 4.13
CA GLU A 124 10.50 2.05 3.61
C GLU A 124 9.03 1.65 3.67
N GLU A 125 8.71 0.41 3.34
CA GLU A 125 7.35 -0.12 3.44
C GLU A 125 6.84 -0.12 4.89
N LEU A 126 7.68 -0.53 5.84
CA LEU A 126 7.31 -0.57 7.25
C LEU A 126 7.17 0.84 7.86
N GLU A 127 8.04 1.79 7.48
CA GLU A 127 7.91 3.20 7.84
C GLU A 127 6.62 3.81 7.29
N PHE A 128 6.29 3.50 6.04
CA PHE A 128 5.06 3.97 5.42
C PHE A 128 3.82 3.42 6.14
N LYS A 129 3.80 2.11 6.45
CA LYS A 129 2.71 1.52 7.25
C LYS A 129 2.58 2.17 8.63
N ASN A 130 3.70 2.53 9.27
CA ASN A 130 3.68 3.22 10.57
C ASN A 130 3.07 4.64 10.49
N MET A 131 3.10 5.29 9.33
CA MET A 131 2.42 6.58 9.11
C MET A 131 0.90 6.46 9.06
N LEU A 132 0.37 5.27 8.79
CA LEU A 132 -1.05 4.96 8.75
C LEU A 132 -1.53 4.64 10.17
N SER A 133 -1.75 5.68 11.00
CA SER A 133 -2.00 5.56 12.45
C SER A 133 -3.44 5.81 12.87
N ALA A 134 -4.34 6.20 11.96
CA ALA A 134 -5.75 6.37 12.26
C ALA A 134 -6.45 5.01 12.40
N GLU A 135 -7.44 4.91 13.28
CA GLU A 135 -8.18 3.65 13.51
C GLU A 135 -8.79 3.09 12.24
N GLU A 136 -9.33 3.97 11.40
CA GLU A 136 -9.92 3.61 10.12
C GLU A 136 -8.91 3.18 9.06
N ASP A 137 -7.63 3.52 9.19
CA ASP A 137 -6.61 3.18 8.20
C ASP A 137 -6.44 1.68 8.01
N ASN A 138 -6.68 0.89 9.06
CA ASN A 138 -6.58 -0.58 9.03
C ASN A 138 -7.83 -1.28 8.46
N LEU A 139 -8.85 -0.52 8.09
CA LEU A 139 -10.09 -1.08 7.55
C LEU A 139 -9.95 -1.41 6.06
N ASN A 140 -10.87 -2.27 5.59
CA ASN A 140 -11.10 -2.46 4.17
C ASN A 140 -11.59 -1.16 3.53
N ALA A 141 -11.39 -1.01 2.23
CA ALA A 141 -11.80 0.18 1.50
C ALA A 141 -12.91 -0.11 0.50
N ILE A 142 -13.84 0.83 0.40
CA ILE A 142 -14.78 0.90 -0.72
C ILE A 142 -14.36 2.10 -1.58
N MET A 143 -14.13 1.84 -2.87
CA MET A 143 -13.77 2.89 -3.83
C MET A 143 -14.88 3.03 -4.87
N GLN A 144 -15.39 4.23 -5.01
CA GLN A 144 -16.34 4.59 -6.04
C GLN A 144 -15.65 5.48 -7.09
N ILE A 145 -15.70 5.06 -8.34
CA ILE A 145 -15.16 5.79 -9.49
C ILE A 145 -16.32 6.23 -10.35
N THR A 146 -16.49 7.53 -10.54
CA THR A 146 -17.63 8.10 -11.29
C THR A 146 -17.09 9.00 -12.40
N SER A 147 -17.52 8.73 -13.64
CA SER A 147 -17.19 9.58 -14.78
C SER A 147 -17.79 10.98 -14.61
N GLY A 148 -16.97 12.01 -14.86
CA GLY A 148 -17.37 13.42 -14.76
C GLY A 148 -17.53 14.08 -16.11
N ALA A 149 -17.15 15.36 -16.20
CA ALA A 149 -17.19 16.10 -17.44
C ALA A 149 -16.24 15.53 -18.50
N GLY A 150 -16.73 15.34 -19.73
CA GLY A 150 -15.95 14.80 -20.86
C GLY A 150 -16.72 13.79 -21.71
N GLY A 151 -17.96 13.43 -21.35
CA GLY A 151 -18.78 12.46 -22.12
C GLY A 151 -18.11 11.10 -22.26
N THR A 152 -18.05 10.55 -23.48
CA THR A 152 -17.41 9.24 -23.76
C THR A 152 -15.96 9.19 -23.30
N GLU A 153 -15.19 10.27 -23.40
CA GLU A 153 -13.82 10.36 -22.93
C GLU A 153 -13.68 10.14 -21.42
N SER A 154 -14.59 10.73 -20.63
CA SER A 154 -14.58 10.54 -19.18
C SER A 154 -14.97 9.12 -18.77
N CYS A 155 -15.89 8.48 -19.52
CA CYS A 155 -16.24 7.08 -19.31
C CYS A 155 -15.05 6.14 -19.61
N ASP A 156 -14.29 6.42 -20.66
CA ASP A 156 -13.10 5.67 -20.99
C ASP A 156 -11.98 5.89 -19.95
N TRP A 157 -11.79 7.14 -19.50
CA TRP A 157 -10.86 7.44 -18.42
C TRP A 157 -11.21 6.72 -17.12
N ALA A 158 -12.49 6.65 -16.75
CA ALA A 158 -12.95 5.90 -15.59
C ALA A 158 -12.64 4.40 -15.71
N SER A 159 -12.78 3.82 -16.91
CA SER A 159 -12.39 2.43 -17.19
C SER A 159 -10.87 2.21 -17.03
N MET A 160 -10.06 3.17 -17.46
CA MET A 160 -8.60 3.09 -17.26
C MET A 160 -8.23 3.16 -15.78
N LEU A 161 -8.84 4.05 -14.99
CA LEU A 161 -8.64 4.14 -13.55
C LEU A 161 -9.08 2.85 -12.84
N MET A 162 -10.25 2.30 -13.18
CA MET A 162 -10.70 1.02 -12.64
C MET A 162 -9.64 -0.07 -12.85
N ARG A 163 -9.11 -0.18 -14.07
CA ARG A 163 -8.06 -1.16 -14.38
C ARG A 163 -6.79 -0.89 -13.56
N MET A 164 -6.36 0.36 -13.45
CA MET A 164 -5.18 0.75 -12.68
C MET A 164 -5.31 0.33 -11.22
N TYR A 165 -6.45 0.63 -10.57
CA TYR A 165 -6.65 0.28 -9.17
C TYR A 165 -6.82 -1.24 -8.95
N LYS A 166 -7.43 -1.97 -9.89
CA LYS A 166 -7.44 -3.45 -9.83
C LYS A 166 -6.03 -4.02 -9.88
N MET A 167 -5.19 -3.55 -10.80
CA MET A 167 -3.78 -3.97 -10.88
C MET A 167 -2.98 -3.58 -9.63
N TYR A 168 -3.23 -2.40 -9.07
CA TYR A 168 -2.64 -2.01 -7.79
C TYR A 168 -3.06 -2.96 -6.66
N GLY A 169 -4.35 -3.27 -6.58
CA GLY A 169 -4.86 -4.21 -5.58
C GLY A 169 -4.22 -5.60 -5.67
N ASP A 170 -4.07 -6.12 -6.90
CA ASP A 170 -3.38 -7.40 -7.13
C ASP A 170 -1.92 -7.35 -6.66
N ASN A 171 -1.19 -6.27 -6.96
CA ASN A 171 0.21 -6.09 -6.55
C ASN A 171 0.36 -5.89 -5.02
N ALA A 172 -0.61 -5.22 -4.39
CA ALA A 172 -0.63 -5.01 -2.94
C ALA A 172 -1.23 -6.22 -2.17
N ASN A 173 -1.52 -7.33 -2.86
CA ASN A 173 -2.16 -8.53 -2.30
C ASN A 173 -3.53 -8.25 -1.65
N PHE A 174 -4.26 -7.25 -2.14
CA PHE A 174 -5.64 -7.02 -1.74
C PHE A 174 -6.56 -7.94 -2.55
N LYS A 175 -7.61 -8.43 -1.90
CA LYS A 175 -8.69 -9.10 -2.61
C LYS A 175 -9.66 -8.05 -3.11
N VAL A 176 -9.70 -7.85 -4.43
CA VAL A 176 -10.55 -6.84 -5.07
C VAL A 176 -11.85 -7.48 -5.56
N LYS A 177 -12.98 -6.91 -5.12
CA LYS A 177 -14.32 -7.30 -5.59
C LYS A 177 -15.00 -6.13 -6.27
N GLU A 178 -15.71 -6.40 -7.35
CA GLU A 178 -16.59 -5.46 -8.01
C GLU A 178 -17.99 -5.62 -7.41
N LEU A 179 -18.49 -4.55 -6.76
CA LEU A 179 -19.80 -4.56 -6.10
C LEU A 179 -20.90 -4.07 -7.05
N ASP A 180 -20.60 -3.05 -7.85
CA ASP A 180 -21.54 -2.46 -8.81
C ASP A 180 -20.76 -1.92 -10.01
N LEU A 181 -21.34 -2.06 -11.21
CA LEU A 181 -20.78 -1.54 -12.46
C LEU A 181 -21.89 -0.99 -13.35
N GLN A 182 -21.74 0.27 -13.72
CA GLN A 182 -22.58 0.91 -14.71
C GLN A 182 -21.76 1.27 -15.96
N GLU A 183 -22.05 0.61 -17.07
CA GLU A 183 -21.38 0.86 -18.35
C GLU A 183 -21.70 2.23 -18.95
N GLY A 184 -20.77 2.76 -19.73
CA GLY A 184 -21.00 3.95 -20.55
C GLY A 184 -21.87 3.66 -21.78
N ASP A 185 -22.60 4.64 -22.26
CA ASP A 185 -23.52 4.47 -23.40
C ASP A 185 -22.81 4.08 -24.70
N VAL A 186 -21.56 4.52 -24.89
CA VAL A 186 -20.77 4.28 -26.12
C VAL A 186 -19.49 3.51 -25.82
N ALA A 187 -18.79 3.86 -24.74
CA ALA A 187 -17.57 3.22 -24.32
C ALA A 187 -17.28 3.51 -22.85
N GLY A 188 -16.44 2.66 -22.24
CA GLY A 188 -16.00 2.81 -20.87
C GLY A 188 -17.12 2.60 -19.84
N ILE A 189 -16.97 3.19 -18.67
CA ILE A 189 -17.89 3.05 -17.54
C ILE A 189 -18.37 4.41 -17.03
N LYS A 190 -19.65 4.50 -16.65
CA LYS A 190 -20.22 5.67 -15.96
C LYS A 190 -19.81 5.68 -14.49
N GLN A 191 -19.95 4.53 -13.85
CA GLN A 191 -19.64 4.36 -12.44
C GLN A 191 -19.23 2.92 -12.16
N VAL A 192 -18.32 2.75 -11.21
CA VAL A 192 -17.99 1.44 -10.63
C VAL A 192 -17.74 1.61 -9.14
N THR A 193 -18.13 0.59 -8.38
CA THR A 193 -17.82 0.48 -6.95
C THR A 193 -17.01 -0.78 -6.74
N LEU A 194 -15.81 -0.61 -6.18
CA LEU A 194 -14.85 -1.67 -5.88
C LEU A 194 -14.67 -1.79 -4.38
N GLU A 195 -14.63 -3.02 -3.87
CA GLU A 195 -14.20 -3.33 -2.51
C GLU A 195 -12.77 -3.85 -2.53
N PHE A 196 -11.94 -3.31 -1.64
CA PHE A 196 -10.56 -3.75 -1.42
C PHE A 196 -10.47 -4.35 -0.02
N GLU A 197 -10.30 -5.67 0.07
CA GLU A 197 -10.11 -6.38 1.33
C GLU A 197 -8.61 -6.62 1.57
N GLY A 198 -8.08 -6.10 2.65
CA GLY A 198 -6.68 -6.28 3.04
C GLY A 198 -6.25 -5.34 4.16
N GLU A 199 -5.08 -5.61 4.75
CA GLU A 199 -4.52 -4.76 5.80
C GLU A 199 -4.20 -3.38 5.24
N PHE A 200 -4.65 -2.33 5.95
CA PHE A 200 -4.46 -0.93 5.58
C PHE A 200 -5.02 -0.53 4.20
N ALA A 201 -5.98 -1.29 3.65
CA ALA A 201 -6.52 -0.99 2.34
C ALA A 201 -7.10 0.43 2.25
N PHE A 202 -7.84 0.87 3.29
CA PHE A 202 -8.35 2.24 3.33
C PHE A 202 -7.21 3.26 3.51
N GLY A 203 -6.29 3.02 4.45
CA GLY A 203 -5.16 3.92 4.70
C GLY A 203 -4.32 4.19 3.45
N MET A 204 -4.06 3.14 2.65
CA MET A 204 -3.30 3.25 1.40
C MET A 204 -4.06 3.94 0.27
N LEU A 205 -5.39 3.77 0.22
CA LEU A 205 -6.21 4.29 -0.87
C LEU A 205 -6.88 5.64 -0.58
N LYS A 206 -7.00 6.06 0.69
CA LYS A 206 -7.67 7.31 1.08
C LYS A 206 -7.10 8.57 0.42
N GLY A 207 -5.79 8.55 0.08
CA GLY A 207 -5.12 9.63 -0.62
C GLY A 207 -5.58 9.84 -2.05
N GLU A 208 -6.24 8.85 -2.65
CA GLU A 208 -6.79 8.90 -4.01
C GLU A 208 -8.11 9.66 -4.11
N ASN A 209 -8.70 10.07 -2.96
CA ASN A 209 -9.92 10.87 -2.94
C ASN A 209 -9.75 12.17 -3.73
N GLY A 210 -10.60 12.40 -4.72
CA GLY A 210 -10.60 13.63 -5.47
C GLY A 210 -10.97 13.48 -6.94
N VAL A 211 -10.60 14.49 -7.73
CA VAL A 211 -10.89 14.54 -9.17
C VAL A 211 -9.62 14.25 -9.95
N HIS A 212 -9.65 13.18 -10.71
CA HIS A 212 -8.57 12.73 -11.57
C HIS A 212 -8.73 13.30 -12.98
N ARG A 213 -7.70 14.00 -13.44
CA ARG A 213 -7.68 14.67 -14.73
C ARG A 213 -6.82 13.93 -15.74
N LEU A 214 -7.39 13.66 -16.92
CA LEU A 214 -6.65 13.14 -18.08
C LEU A 214 -6.60 14.21 -19.18
N VAL A 215 -5.42 14.41 -19.76
CA VAL A 215 -5.22 15.25 -20.96
C VAL A 215 -4.51 14.41 -22.00
N ARG A 216 -5.23 14.07 -23.07
CA ARG A 216 -4.67 13.29 -24.19
C ARG A 216 -5.27 13.69 -25.53
N ILE A 217 -4.68 13.20 -26.61
CA ILE A 217 -5.33 13.21 -27.92
C ILE A 217 -6.47 12.18 -27.88
N SER A 218 -7.70 12.62 -28.22
CA SER A 218 -8.88 11.76 -28.13
C SER A 218 -8.84 10.64 -29.18
N PRO A 219 -9.04 9.39 -28.77
CA PRO A 219 -9.25 8.29 -29.72
C PRO A 219 -10.65 8.30 -30.33
N PHE A 220 -11.58 9.09 -29.80
CA PHE A 220 -12.97 9.21 -30.24
C PHE A 220 -13.21 10.44 -31.13
N ASP A 221 -12.24 11.35 -31.24
CA ASP A 221 -12.33 12.55 -32.08
C ASP A 221 -11.61 12.31 -33.42
N SER A 222 -12.38 12.31 -34.51
CA SER A 222 -11.86 12.16 -35.87
C SER A 222 -10.84 13.23 -36.28
N GLN A 223 -10.86 14.39 -35.59
CA GLN A 223 -9.91 15.49 -35.82
C GLN A 223 -8.64 15.39 -34.95
N ALA A 224 -8.48 14.31 -34.17
CA ALA A 224 -7.33 14.06 -33.29
C ALA A 224 -6.97 15.25 -32.38
N ARG A 225 -7.97 15.97 -31.89
CA ARG A 225 -7.77 17.09 -30.97
C ARG A 225 -7.45 16.60 -29.55
N ARG A 226 -6.76 17.47 -28.82
CA ARG A 226 -6.49 17.25 -27.40
C ARG A 226 -7.73 17.54 -26.57
N HIS A 227 -8.15 16.55 -25.76
CA HIS A 227 -9.28 16.66 -24.86
C HIS A 227 -8.84 16.57 -23.40
N THR A 228 -9.64 17.16 -22.53
CA THR A 228 -9.48 17.03 -21.08
C THR A 228 -10.73 16.36 -20.52
N SER A 229 -10.52 15.33 -19.70
CA SER A 229 -11.57 14.55 -19.06
C SER A 229 -11.35 14.49 -17.56
N PHE A 230 -12.43 14.41 -16.81
CA PHE A 230 -12.42 14.35 -15.36
C PHE A 230 -13.19 13.13 -14.88
N VAL A 231 -12.67 12.50 -13.83
CA VAL A 231 -13.29 11.38 -13.12
C VAL A 231 -13.17 11.67 -11.63
N SER A 232 -14.24 11.44 -10.90
CA SER A 232 -14.25 11.51 -9.45
C SER A 232 -13.94 10.13 -8.86
N VAL A 233 -12.98 10.09 -7.96
CA VAL A 233 -12.68 8.91 -7.15
C VAL A 233 -13.02 9.24 -5.71
N TYR A 234 -13.80 8.38 -5.08
CA TYR A 234 -14.17 8.50 -3.68
C TYR A 234 -13.88 7.20 -2.94
N VAL A 235 -13.08 7.29 -1.89
CA VAL A 235 -12.68 6.16 -1.06
C VAL A 235 -13.19 6.38 0.35
N TYR A 236 -13.86 5.37 0.90
CA TYR A 236 -14.36 5.39 2.27
C TYR A 236 -14.10 4.03 2.94
N PRO A 237 -13.92 4.01 4.28
CA PRO A 237 -13.67 2.78 5.01
C PRO A 237 -14.93 1.90 5.01
N LEU A 238 -14.73 0.59 4.89
CA LEU A 238 -15.79 -0.37 5.16
C LEU A 238 -15.88 -0.54 6.68
N VAL A 239 -16.84 0.16 7.26
CA VAL A 239 -17.12 0.11 8.70
C VAL A 239 -17.82 -1.21 9.01
N ASP A 240 -17.29 -1.95 9.97
CA ASP A 240 -17.95 -3.12 10.55
C ASP A 240 -18.79 -2.70 11.77
N ASP A 241 -19.67 -3.59 12.25
CA ASP A 241 -20.55 -3.35 13.39
C ASP A 241 -19.80 -3.08 14.73
N SER A 242 -18.46 -3.03 14.69
CA SER A 242 -17.62 -2.75 15.87
C SER A 242 -17.48 -1.26 16.17
N ILE A 243 -17.82 -0.38 15.23
CA ILE A 243 -17.80 1.07 15.42
C ILE A 243 -19.20 1.55 15.77
N GLU A 244 -19.44 1.78 17.07
CA GLU A 244 -20.66 2.45 17.52
C GLU A 244 -20.58 3.95 17.19
N ILE A 245 -21.35 4.37 16.18
CA ILE A 245 -21.50 5.78 15.86
C ILE A 245 -22.69 6.32 16.66
N GLU A 246 -22.43 7.08 17.74
CA GLU A 246 -23.46 7.84 18.41
C GLU A 246 -23.87 9.04 17.54
N VAL A 247 -25.01 8.93 16.88
CA VAL A 247 -25.62 10.05 16.16
C VAL A 247 -26.50 10.83 17.13
N ASN A 248 -26.06 12.03 17.53
CA ASN A 248 -26.87 12.89 18.36
C ASN A 248 -28.02 13.48 17.52
N PRO A 249 -29.30 13.31 17.93
CA PRO A 249 -30.44 13.82 17.17
C PRO A 249 -30.42 15.36 16.95
N SER A 250 -29.66 16.09 17.79
CA SER A 250 -29.48 17.53 17.64
C SER A 250 -28.57 17.93 16.45
N ASP A 251 -27.78 16.98 15.94
CA ASP A 251 -26.85 17.21 14.82
C ASP A 251 -27.52 16.95 13.46
N ILE A 252 -28.78 16.48 13.46
CA ILE A 252 -29.55 16.19 12.26
C ILE A 252 -30.52 17.34 11.99
N THR A 253 -30.34 18.02 10.86
CA THR A 253 -31.31 19.00 10.35
C THR A 253 -32.13 18.36 9.25
N TRP A 254 -33.46 18.35 9.39
CA TRP A 254 -34.39 17.87 8.40
C TRP A 254 -34.85 19.05 7.55
N GLU A 255 -34.53 19.05 6.25
CA GLU A 255 -35.08 19.95 5.26
C GLU A 255 -36.19 19.21 4.48
N THR A 256 -37.39 19.81 4.42
CA THR A 256 -38.56 19.29 3.69
C THR A 256 -38.81 20.16 2.43
#